data_1b743b13eb7f791ebf0ba0dd1f91f1e0
#
_entry.id   1b743b13eb7f791ebf0ba0dd1f91f1e0
#
_cell.length_a   1.000
_cell.length_b   1.000
_cell.length_c   1.000
_cell.angle_alpha   90.00
_cell.angle_beta   90.00
_cell.angle_gamma   90.00
#
_symmetry.space_group_name_H-M   'P 1'
#
loop_
_entity.id
_entity.type
_entity.pdbx_description
1 polymer ?
#
loop_
_entity_poly.entity_id
_entity_poly.type
_entity_poly.pdbx_seq_one_letter_code
_entity_poly.pdbx_strand_id
1 'polypeptide(L)'
;MKVLVLNCGSSSLKYQLIDMDTEEVMAKGTYERIGEQSFVTHKVNGEKFRFDHPVKTHKEAIDFMTELLLDPKYNTIKSLAEIDGIGHRVAQGADKFSSSVIIDEDVIAKIDECAALAPVHNKAAITGIRAAMEAMPGKPNVAVFDTVFHQTIPEERYTYPIPYKYYEKYGIRKYGFHGTSHKYVSARIAELLGRPVEELKTVVCHLGQGASLCAVKGGKSVDTTMGLTPLGGIPMCARSGDLDPSIVTYLMKKENLTPDEMELILNKESGILGLSGVSADFRDIEAEAAKGNKRAELAISAYAYKVAQYIAQYIVSLGGLDTIVFTAGIGENQYNARRRICENLKCFGVEIDEAKNHEFRDEGRISSPNSKVEVWVVPTNEELMIAR
;
A
#
# COMPACT_ATOMS: atom_id res chain seq x y z
N MET A 1 -0.12 -14.59 -22.43
CA MET A 1 -0.53 -15.15 -21.10
C MET A 1 -1.45 -14.15 -20.40
N LYS A 2 -2.62 -14.61 -19.92
CA LYS A 2 -3.59 -13.72 -19.23
C LYS A 2 -3.66 -14.05 -17.75
N VAL A 3 -3.41 -13.04 -16.91
CA VAL A 3 -3.42 -13.20 -15.44
C VAL A 3 -4.53 -12.35 -14.84
N LEU A 4 -5.37 -12.98 -14.01
CA LEU A 4 -6.36 -12.30 -13.21
C LEU A 4 -5.78 -11.98 -11.83
N VAL A 5 -5.77 -10.72 -11.45
CA VAL A 5 -5.32 -10.27 -10.13
C VAL A 5 -6.52 -9.92 -9.26
N LEU A 6 -6.56 -10.47 -8.05
CA LEU A 6 -7.62 -10.26 -7.07
C LEU A 6 -7.06 -9.66 -5.78
N ASN A 7 -7.74 -8.64 -5.26
CA ASN A 7 -7.45 -8.03 -3.97
C ASN A 7 -8.76 -7.92 -3.19
N CYS A 8 -8.95 -8.82 -2.22
CA CYS A 8 -10.15 -8.92 -1.40
C CYS A 8 -9.96 -8.18 -0.07
N GLY A 9 -10.77 -7.14 0.14
CA GLY A 9 -10.95 -6.50 1.44
C GLY A 9 -12.15 -7.10 2.19
N SER A 10 -12.42 -6.64 3.42
CA SER A 10 -13.53 -7.15 4.23
C SER A 10 -14.91 -6.99 3.57
N SER A 11 -15.12 -5.90 2.84
CA SER A 11 -16.38 -5.58 2.14
C SER A 11 -16.14 -5.12 0.71
N SER A 12 -15.02 -5.47 0.11
CA SER A 12 -14.66 -5.04 -1.25
C SER A 12 -13.86 -6.10 -2.00
N LEU A 13 -13.94 -6.06 -3.32
CA LEU A 13 -13.13 -6.87 -4.23
C LEU A 13 -12.63 -5.96 -5.35
N LYS A 14 -11.31 -5.84 -5.48
CA LYS A 14 -10.69 -5.23 -6.66
C LYS A 14 -10.15 -6.32 -7.56
N TYR A 15 -10.29 -6.15 -8.87
CA TYR A 15 -9.76 -7.09 -9.84
C TYR A 15 -9.18 -6.39 -11.06
N GLN A 16 -8.18 -7.02 -11.66
CA GLN A 16 -7.66 -6.67 -12.98
C GLN A 16 -7.34 -7.94 -13.76
N LEU A 17 -7.76 -7.99 -15.02
CA LEU A 17 -7.31 -8.99 -15.99
C LEU A 17 -6.26 -8.34 -16.87
N ILE A 18 -5.05 -8.90 -16.91
CA ILE A 18 -3.89 -8.32 -17.58
C ILE A 18 -3.40 -9.32 -18.64
N ASP A 19 -3.17 -8.84 -19.85
CA ASP A 19 -2.43 -9.58 -20.87
C ASP A 19 -0.92 -9.38 -20.62
N MET A 20 -0.25 -10.42 -20.17
CA MET A 20 1.16 -10.36 -19.80
C MET A 20 2.13 -10.32 -20.98
N ASP A 21 1.67 -10.52 -22.21
CA ASP A 21 2.51 -10.38 -23.39
C ASP A 21 2.71 -8.90 -23.77
N THR A 22 1.70 -8.05 -23.43
CA THR A 22 1.74 -6.59 -23.63
C THR A 22 1.75 -5.79 -22.34
N GLU A 23 1.45 -6.43 -21.20
CA GLU A 23 1.19 -5.83 -19.88
C GLU A 23 0.01 -4.85 -19.88
N GLU A 24 -0.89 -4.97 -20.85
CA GLU A 24 -2.09 -4.15 -20.93
C GLU A 24 -3.23 -4.70 -20.07
N VAL A 25 -3.93 -3.77 -19.39
CA VAL A 25 -5.12 -4.08 -18.60
C VAL A 25 -6.30 -4.28 -19.54
N MET A 26 -6.72 -5.52 -19.73
CA MET A 26 -7.88 -5.88 -20.58
C MET A 26 -9.21 -5.45 -19.94
N ALA A 27 -9.34 -5.66 -18.63
CA ALA A 27 -10.50 -5.20 -17.84
C ALA A 27 -10.08 -5.01 -16.37
N LYS A 28 -10.74 -4.09 -15.68
CA LYS A 28 -10.58 -3.91 -14.23
C LYS A 28 -11.86 -3.46 -13.57
N GLY A 29 -11.97 -3.74 -12.28
CA GLY A 29 -13.14 -3.27 -11.54
C GLY A 29 -12.97 -3.29 -10.04
N THR A 30 -13.94 -2.67 -9.39
CA THR A 30 -14.03 -2.64 -7.93
C THR A 30 -15.47 -2.92 -7.52
N TYR A 31 -15.66 -3.96 -6.76
CA TYR A 31 -16.88 -4.22 -5.99
C TYR A 31 -16.75 -3.53 -4.64
N GLU A 32 -17.79 -2.81 -4.26
CA GLU A 32 -17.84 -2.07 -2.99
C GLU A 32 -19.08 -2.46 -2.19
N ARG A 33 -18.99 -2.40 -0.84
CA ARG A 33 -20.06 -2.69 0.10
C ARG A 33 -20.64 -4.11 -0.04
N ILE A 34 -19.78 -5.11 -0.24
CA ILE A 34 -20.20 -6.52 -0.22
C ILE A 34 -20.84 -6.83 1.14
N GLY A 35 -22.01 -7.45 1.12
CA GLY A 35 -22.82 -7.71 2.31
C GLY A 35 -23.90 -6.66 2.61
N GLU A 36 -23.89 -5.54 1.89
CA GLU A 36 -24.85 -4.42 2.02
C GLU A 36 -25.48 -4.09 0.66
N GLN A 37 -25.69 -2.80 0.37
CA GLN A 37 -26.08 -2.31 -0.96
C GLN A 37 -24.83 -2.22 -1.85
N SER A 38 -24.34 -3.36 -2.30
CA SER A 38 -23.15 -3.43 -3.11
C SER A 38 -23.37 -2.97 -4.55
N PHE A 39 -22.30 -2.45 -5.12
CA PHE A 39 -22.22 -2.10 -6.54
C PHE A 39 -20.83 -2.42 -7.08
N VAL A 40 -20.75 -2.66 -8.38
CA VAL A 40 -19.46 -2.82 -9.07
C VAL A 40 -19.26 -1.73 -10.10
N THR A 41 -18.05 -1.21 -10.12
CA THR A 41 -17.54 -0.39 -11.22
C THR A 41 -16.64 -1.25 -12.07
N HIS A 42 -17.00 -1.44 -13.34
CA HIS A 42 -16.24 -2.21 -14.33
C HIS A 42 -15.70 -1.27 -15.41
N LYS A 43 -14.41 -1.39 -15.71
CA LYS A 43 -13.74 -0.62 -16.77
C LYS A 43 -13.19 -1.58 -17.81
N VAL A 44 -13.54 -1.37 -19.05
CA VAL A 44 -13.13 -2.17 -20.19
C VAL A 44 -13.14 -1.29 -21.45
N ASN A 45 -12.15 -1.46 -22.34
CA ASN A 45 -12.04 -0.70 -23.59
C ASN A 45 -12.06 0.83 -23.39
N GLY A 46 -11.51 1.33 -22.28
CA GLY A 46 -11.50 2.76 -21.94
C GLY A 46 -12.82 3.30 -21.35
N GLU A 47 -13.89 2.51 -21.38
CA GLU A 47 -15.20 2.89 -20.84
C GLU A 47 -15.39 2.41 -19.40
N LYS A 48 -16.21 3.15 -18.64
CA LYS A 48 -16.55 2.85 -17.25
C LYS A 48 -18.04 2.56 -17.13
N PHE A 49 -18.37 1.38 -16.62
CA PHE A 49 -19.72 0.93 -16.34
C PHE A 49 -19.93 0.78 -14.85
N ARG A 50 -21.12 1.15 -14.37
CA ARG A 50 -21.54 0.92 -12.98
C ARG A 50 -22.78 0.04 -12.97
N PHE A 51 -22.74 -0.99 -12.12
CA PHE A 51 -23.85 -1.90 -11.89
C PHE A 51 -24.19 -1.89 -10.40
N ASP A 52 -25.42 -1.50 -10.06
CA ASP A 52 -25.97 -1.71 -8.73
C ASP A 52 -26.41 -3.17 -8.66
N HIS A 53 -25.53 -4.02 -8.14
CA HIS A 53 -25.69 -5.47 -8.06
C HIS A 53 -25.41 -5.92 -6.62
N PRO A 54 -26.45 -5.98 -5.77
CA PRO A 54 -26.29 -6.39 -4.38
C PRO A 54 -25.85 -7.84 -4.28
N VAL A 55 -24.72 -8.07 -3.58
CA VAL A 55 -24.17 -9.38 -3.27
C VAL A 55 -23.89 -9.51 -1.78
N LYS A 56 -24.08 -10.71 -1.24
CA LYS A 56 -23.86 -10.97 0.20
C LYS A 56 -22.46 -11.45 0.50
N THR A 57 -21.79 -12.05 -0.47
CA THR A 57 -20.51 -12.75 -0.28
C THR A 57 -19.51 -12.38 -1.37
N HIS A 58 -18.22 -12.59 -1.08
CA HIS A 58 -17.16 -12.49 -2.08
C HIS A 58 -17.31 -13.49 -3.22
N LYS A 59 -17.92 -14.67 -2.93
CA LYS A 59 -18.22 -15.65 -3.96
C LYS A 59 -19.17 -15.08 -5.02
N GLU A 60 -20.32 -14.54 -4.57
CA GLU A 60 -21.29 -13.90 -5.49
C GLU A 60 -20.65 -12.73 -6.27
N ALA A 61 -19.75 -11.95 -5.63
CA ALA A 61 -19.02 -10.87 -6.30
C ALA A 61 -18.07 -11.41 -7.39
N ILE A 62 -17.38 -12.52 -7.13
CA ILE A 62 -16.49 -13.17 -8.10
C ILE A 62 -17.29 -13.81 -9.22
N ASP A 63 -18.42 -14.46 -8.92
CA ASP A 63 -19.30 -15.04 -9.93
C ASP A 63 -19.77 -13.95 -10.91
N PHE A 64 -20.28 -12.82 -10.40
CA PHE A 64 -20.69 -11.70 -11.27
C PHE A 64 -19.53 -11.03 -12.00
N MET A 65 -18.37 -10.93 -11.39
CA MET A 65 -17.15 -10.49 -12.07
C MET A 65 -16.84 -11.40 -13.28
N THR A 66 -16.94 -12.71 -13.12
CA THR A 66 -16.70 -13.66 -14.23
C THR A 66 -17.73 -13.51 -15.34
N GLU A 67 -19.00 -13.25 -14.99
CA GLU A 67 -20.06 -12.94 -15.98
C GLU A 67 -19.68 -11.67 -16.78
N LEU A 68 -19.24 -10.61 -16.13
CA LEU A 68 -18.80 -9.38 -16.81
C LEU A 68 -17.60 -9.61 -17.73
N LEU A 69 -16.63 -10.44 -17.33
CA LEU A 69 -15.48 -10.78 -18.19
C LEU A 69 -15.88 -11.58 -19.40
N LEU A 70 -16.92 -12.42 -19.29
CA LEU A 70 -17.43 -13.30 -20.37
C LEU A 70 -18.49 -12.63 -21.24
N ASP A 71 -19.02 -11.46 -20.84
CA ASP A 71 -20.10 -10.78 -21.58
C ASP A 71 -19.60 -10.39 -22.98
N PRO A 72 -20.24 -10.91 -24.06
CA PRO A 72 -19.87 -10.61 -25.42
C PRO A 72 -19.89 -9.11 -25.76
N LYS A 73 -20.65 -8.32 -25.01
CA LYS A 73 -20.73 -6.87 -25.16
C LYS A 73 -19.36 -6.21 -24.96
N TYR A 74 -18.55 -6.72 -24.05
CA TYR A 74 -17.24 -6.14 -23.71
C TYR A 74 -16.09 -6.80 -24.45
N ASN A 75 -16.31 -8.01 -25.00
CA ASN A 75 -15.32 -8.78 -25.76
C ASN A 75 -13.96 -8.89 -25.03
N THR A 76 -14.00 -9.10 -23.70
CA THR A 76 -12.78 -9.21 -22.89
C THR A 76 -12.14 -10.58 -23.09
N ILE A 77 -12.89 -11.64 -22.78
CA ILE A 77 -12.52 -13.06 -23.03
C ILE A 77 -13.74 -13.85 -23.48
N LYS A 78 -13.53 -14.94 -24.19
CA LYS A 78 -14.59 -15.83 -24.67
C LYS A 78 -14.87 -16.99 -23.71
N SER A 79 -13.90 -17.31 -22.86
CA SER A 79 -13.98 -18.42 -21.92
C SER A 79 -13.03 -18.17 -20.75
N LEU A 80 -13.38 -18.64 -19.56
CA LEU A 80 -12.49 -18.68 -18.41
C LEU A 80 -11.23 -19.54 -18.65
N ALA A 81 -11.24 -20.41 -19.67
CA ALA A 81 -10.06 -21.17 -20.10
C ALA A 81 -8.90 -20.26 -20.53
N GLU A 82 -9.18 -19.05 -21.00
CA GLU A 82 -8.16 -18.07 -21.43
C GLU A 82 -7.39 -17.44 -20.26
N ILE A 83 -7.88 -17.55 -19.03
CA ILE A 83 -7.14 -17.12 -17.84
C ILE A 83 -6.12 -18.19 -17.48
N ASP A 84 -4.84 -17.85 -17.53
CA ASP A 84 -3.73 -18.78 -17.28
C ASP A 84 -3.39 -18.94 -15.81
N GLY A 85 -3.65 -17.90 -15.00
CA GLY A 85 -3.39 -17.90 -13.55
C GLY A 85 -4.11 -16.79 -12.82
N ILE A 86 -4.20 -16.92 -11.49
CA ILE A 86 -4.86 -15.97 -10.59
C ILE A 86 -3.87 -15.55 -9.52
N GLY A 87 -3.55 -14.26 -9.45
CA GLY A 87 -2.74 -13.67 -8.40
C GLY A 87 -3.61 -13.09 -7.29
N HIS A 88 -3.29 -13.40 -6.04
CA HIS A 88 -3.99 -12.91 -4.86
C HIS A 88 -3.08 -12.05 -4.00
N ARG A 89 -3.51 -10.83 -3.65
CA ARG A 89 -2.83 -10.04 -2.64
C ARG A 89 -3.16 -10.59 -1.25
N VAL A 90 -2.11 -10.86 -0.45
CA VAL A 90 -2.21 -11.24 0.95
C VAL A 90 -1.42 -10.23 1.79
N ALA A 91 -2.06 -9.68 2.83
CA ALA A 91 -1.43 -8.59 3.60
C ALA A 91 -0.27 -9.08 4.47
N GLN A 92 -0.41 -10.22 5.14
CA GLN A 92 0.58 -10.68 6.12
C GLN A 92 1.00 -12.13 5.85
N GLY A 93 2.31 -12.32 5.63
CA GLY A 93 2.94 -13.63 5.45
C GLY A 93 3.84 -14.03 6.62
N ALA A 94 4.02 -13.16 7.60
CA ALA A 94 4.94 -13.31 8.73
C ALA A 94 6.35 -13.73 8.25
N ASP A 95 6.98 -14.64 8.96
CA ASP A 95 8.24 -15.30 8.61
C ASP A 95 8.04 -16.63 7.87
N LYS A 96 6.77 -16.99 7.59
CA LYS A 96 6.40 -18.26 6.95
C LYS A 96 6.58 -18.24 5.44
N PHE A 97 6.61 -17.06 4.84
CA PHE A 97 6.73 -16.88 3.40
C PHE A 97 7.85 -15.89 3.05
N SER A 98 8.78 -16.33 2.22
CA SER A 98 9.89 -15.52 1.71
C SER A 98 9.75 -15.13 0.23
N SER A 99 8.72 -15.65 -0.44
CA SER A 99 8.40 -15.40 -1.85
C SER A 99 6.91 -15.56 -2.10
N SER A 100 6.47 -15.23 -3.32
CA SER A 100 5.16 -15.63 -3.81
C SER A 100 5.09 -17.16 -3.92
N VAL A 101 3.94 -17.75 -3.65
CA VAL A 101 3.75 -19.21 -3.61
C VAL A 101 2.47 -19.63 -4.31
N ILE A 102 2.50 -20.82 -4.96
CA ILE A 102 1.27 -21.46 -5.44
C ILE A 102 0.45 -21.89 -4.24
N ILE A 103 -0.85 -21.59 -4.28
CA ILE A 103 -1.76 -21.82 -3.18
C ILE A 103 -2.28 -23.26 -3.21
N ASP A 104 -2.09 -23.96 -2.11
CA ASP A 104 -2.73 -25.22 -1.75
C ASP A 104 -3.34 -25.10 -0.35
N GLU A 105 -3.88 -26.19 0.20
CA GLU A 105 -4.49 -26.18 1.54
C GLU A 105 -3.49 -25.91 2.67
N ASP A 106 -2.23 -26.32 2.52
CA ASP A 106 -1.15 -26.02 3.49
C ASP A 106 -0.81 -24.52 3.49
N VAL A 107 -0.75 -23.90 2.31
CA VAL A 107 -0.55 -22.45 2.19
C VAL A 107 -1.72 -21.67 2.78
N ILE A 108 -2.97 -22.10 2.53
CA ILE A 108 -4.15 -21.45 3.14
C ILE A 108 -4.10 -21.55 4.67
N ALA A 109 -3.75 -22.71 5.22
CA ALA A 109 -3.62 -22.88 6.66
C ALA A 109 -2.54 -21.97 7.26
N LYS A 110 -1.39 -21.82 6.60
CA LYS A 110 -0.32 -20.91 7.03
C LYS A 110 -0.73 -19.44 6.93
N ILE A 111 -1.49 -19.04 5.89
CA ILE A 111 -2.07 -17.69 5.80
C ILE A 111 -3.05 -17.42 6.96
N ASP A 112 -3.83 -18.43 7.36
CA ASP A 112 -4.77 -18.32 8.48
C ASP A 112 -4.04 -18.19 9.83
N GLU A 113 -2.94 -18.92 10.02
CA GLU A 113 -2.07 -18.73 11.20
C GLU A 113 -1.51 -17.30 11.27
N CYS A 114 -1.13 -16.72 10.13
CA CYS A 114 -0.68 -15.33 10.04
C CYS A 114 -1.80 -14.31 10.30
N ALA A 115 -3.07 -14.73 10.28
CA ALA A 115 -4.21 -13.86 10.57
C ALA A 115 -4.20 -13.33 12.01
N ALA A 116 -3.46 -13.94 12.94
CA ALA A 116 -3.23 -13.39 14.27
C ALA A 116 -2.61 -11.97 14.23
N LEU A 117 -1.81 -11.66 13.19
CA LEU A 117 -1.15 -10.36 12.99
C LEU A 117 -1.94 -9.40 12.08
N ALA A 118 -2.87 -9.92 11.28
CA ALA A 118 -3.71 -9.14 10.36
C ALA A 118 -5.09 -9.78 10.17
N PRO A 119 -5.93 -9.86 11.23
CA PRO A 119 -7.13 -10.69 11.24
C PRO A 119 -8.14 -10.31 10.17
N VAL A 120 -8.36 -9.03 9.94
CA VAL A 120 -9.33 -8.52 8.96
C VAL A 120 -8.86 -8.79 7.53
N HIS A 121 -7.58 -8.55 7.25
CA HIS A 121 -7.05 -8.62 5.88
C HIS A 121 -6.84 -10.07 5.43
N ASN A 122 -6.18 -10.90 6.24
CA ASN A 122 -5.87 -12.27 5.84
C ASN A 122 -7.13 -13.13 5.72
N LYS A 123 -8.12 -12.97 6.61
CA LYS A 123 -9.39 -13.70 6.49
C LYS A 123 -10.16 -13.33 5.22
N ALA A 124 -10.16 -12.04 4.86
CA ALA A 124 -10.77 -11.60 3.61
C ALA A 124 -10.04 -12.17 2.38
N ALA A 125 -8.71 -12.21 2.42
CA ALA A 125 -7.91 -12.82 1.36
C ALA A 125 -8.22 -14.31 1.22
N ILE A 126 -8.28 -15.09 2.31
CA ILE A 126 -8.64 -16.52 2.31
C ILE A 126 -10.03 -16.73 1.70
N THR A 127 -11.01 -15.89 2.08
CA THR A 127 -12.37 -15.95 1.52
C THR A 127 -12.34 -15.75 0.00
N GLY A 128 -11.61 -14.76 -0.48
CA GLY A 128 -11.44 -14.50 -1.91
C GLY A 128 -10.71 -15.62 -2.65
N ILE A 129 -9.66 -16.17 -2.06
CA ILE A 129 -8.90 -17.31 -2.62
C ILE A 129 -9.83 -18.52 -2.83
N ARG A 130 -10.56 -18.93 -1.78
CA ARG A 130 -11.49 -20.06 -1.87
C ARG A 130 -12.58 -19.82 -2.90
N ALA A 131 -13.15 -18.64 -2.93
CA ALA A 131 -14.16 -18.28 -3.92
C ALA A 131 -13.63 -18.32 -5.37
N ALA A 132 -12.40 -17.85 -5.60
CA ALA A 132 -11.75 -17.92 -6.90
C ALA A 132 -11.44 -19.36 -7.34
N MET A 133 -10.96 -20.20 -6.42
CA MET A 133 -10.70 -21.63 -6.69
C MET A 133 -11.98 -22.39 -7.02
N GLU A 134 -13.11 -22.02 -6.41
CA GLU A 134 -14.43 -22.61 -6.71
C GLU A 134 -14.97 -22.12 -8.06
N ALA A 135 -14.87 -20.83 -8.36
CA ALA A 135 -15.38 -20.24 -9.60
C ALA A 135 -14.54 -20.66 -10.83
N MET A 136 -13.25 -20.90 -10.66
CA MET A 136 -12.31 -21.22 -11.71
C MET A 136 -11.45 -22.46 -11.34
N PRO A 137 -12.09 -23.65 -11.29
CA PRO A 137 -11.40 -24.87 -10.84
C PRO A 137 -10.24 -25.23 -11.76
N GLY A 138 -9.16 -25.74 -11.16
CA GLY A 138 -7.96 -26.17 -11.86
C GLY A 138 -7.02 -25.06 -12.35
N LYS A 139 -7.35 -23.78 -12.13
CA LYS A 139 -6.45 -22.67 -12.40
C LYS A 139 -5.40 -22.54 -11.30
N PRO A 140 -4.12 -22.29 -11.63
CA PRO A 140 -3.13 -21.97 -10.62
C PRO A 140 -3.49 -20.66 -9.92
N ASN A 141 -3.49 -20.70 -8.58
CA ASN A 141 -3.67 -19.53 -7.72
C ASN A 141 -2.35 -19.24 -7.01
N VAL A 142 -1.93 -17.99 -6.96
CA VAL A 142 -0.65 -17.57 -6.39
C VAL A 142 -0.90 -16.51 -5.33
N ALA A 143 -0.35 -16.72 -4.12
CA ALA A 143 -0.35 -15.71 -3.07
C ALA A 143 0.87 -14.80 -3.20
N VAL A 144 0.63 -13.50 -3.22
CA VAL A 144 1.65 -12.45 -3.21
C VAL A 144 1.48 -11.62 -1.94
N PHE A 145 2.53 -11.57 -1.11
CA PHE A 145 2.46 -11.00 0.22
C PHE A 145 3.03 -9.59 0.27
N ASP A 146 2.33 -8.67 0.92
CA ASP A 146 2.81 -7.30 1.15
C ASP A 146 4.11 -7.25 1.97
N THR A 147 4.36 -8.27 2.79
CA THR A 147 5.50 -8.34 3.71
C THR A 147 6.77 -8.94 3.10
N VAL A 148 6.66 -9.66 1.98
CA VAL A 148 7.78 -10.44 1.41
C VAL A 148 8.93 -9.54 0.94
N PHE A 149 8.64 -8.39 0.34
CA PHE A 149 9.70 -7.47 -0.10
C PHE A 149 10.60 -7.00 1.05
N HIS A 150 10.05 -6.96 2.28
CA HIS A 150 10.73 -6.52 3.49
C HIS A 150 11.48 -7.63 4.24
N GLN A 151 11.47 -8.87 3.75
CA GLN A 151 12.21 -9.98 4.38
C GLN A 151 13.75 -9.82 4.31
N THR A 152 14.21 -8.89 3.49
CA THR A 152 15.65 -8.55 3.37
C THR A 152 16.13 -7.51 4.37
N ILE A 153 15.26 -7.00 5.24
CA ILE A 153 15.62 -6.08 6.33
C ILE A 153 16.48 -6.82 7.35
N PRO A 154 17.67 -6.30 7.70
CA PRO A 154 18.57 -6.95 8.66
C PRO A 154 18.00 -6.96 10.09
N GLU A 155 18.48 -7.92 10.88
CA GLU A 155 17.94 -8.22 12.22
C GLU A 155 17.95 -7.02 13.16
N GLU A 156 19.02 -6.25 13.17
CA GLU A 156 19.16 -5.05 14.01
C GLU A 156 18.14 -3.93 13.68
N ARG A 157 17.44 -4.03 12.54
CA ARG A 157 16.45 -3.04 12.10
C ARG A 157 15.02 -3.54 12.23
N TYR A 158 14.80 -4.85 12.22
CA TYR A 158 13.47 -5.39 12.40
C TYR A 158 13.15 -5.75 13.86
N THR A 159 14.16 -5.90 14.73
CA THR A 159 13.95 -6.27 16.13
C THR A 159 13.54 -5.05 16.95
N TYR A 160 12.48 -5.18 17.74
CA TYR A 160 12.09 -4.17 18.70
C TYR A 160 12.87 -4.30 20.01
N PRO A 161 13.29 -3.19 20.64
CA PRO A 161 14.05 -3.20 21.90
C PRO A 161 13.15 -3.46 23.12
N ILE A 162 12.44 -4.59 23.09
CA ILE A 162 11.64 -5.15 24.17
C ILE A 162 12.21 -6.53 24.54
N PRO A 163 11.79 -7.17 25.65
CA PRO A 163 12.35 -8.48 26.01
C PRO A 163 12.28 -9.48 24.85
N TYR A 164 13.44 -10.00 24.43
CA TYR A 164 13.63 -10.80 23.23
C TYR A 164 12.73 -12.05 23.17
N LYS A 165 12.36 -12.60 24.35
CA LYS A 165 11.38 -13.70 24.45
C LYS A 165 10.05 -13.46 23.72
N TYR A 166 9.65 -12.21 23.50
CA TYR A 166 8.42 -11.89 22.78
C TYR A 166 8.59 -12.03 21.27
N TYR A 167 9.79 -11.76 20.75
CA TYR A 167 10.13 -12.13 19.39
C TYR A 167 10.10 -13.66 19.20
N GLU A 168 10.79 -14.39 20.08
CA GLU A 168 10.85 -15.87 20.01
C GLU A 168 9.47 -16.52 20.13
N LYS A 169 8.63 -16.04 21.05
CA LYS A 169 7.34 -16.66 21.34
C LYS A 169 6.23 -16.27 20.39
N TYR A 170 6.22 -15.02 19.93
CA TYR A 170 5.08 -14.44 19.21
C TYR A 170 5.46 -13.88 17.84
N GLY A 171 6.71 -13.95 17.44
CA GLY A 171 7.18 -13.35 16.19
C GLY A 171 7.08 -11.82 16.17
N ILE A 172 7.19 -11.17 17.35
CA ILE A 172 7.08 -9.70 17.42
C ILE A 172 8.33 -9.07 16.84
N ARG A 173 8.21 -8.60 15.60
CA ARG A 173 9.24 -7.90 14.84
C ARG A 173 8.58 -6.93 13.83
N LYS A 174 9.38 -6.06 13.22
CA LYS A 174 8.96 -5.30 12.06
C LYS A 174 8.84 -6.23 10.85
N TYR A 175 7.65 -6.29 10.24
CA TYR A 175 7.40 -6.99 8.96
C TYR A 175 7.36 -6.02 7.79
N GLY A 176 6.70 -4.87 7.98
CA GLY A 176 6.45 -3.91 6.91
C GLY A 176 5.31 -4.32 5.99
N PHE A 177 4.80 -3.37 5.23
CA PHE A 177 3.66 -3.56 4.32
C PHE A 177 3.87 -2.74 3.04
N HIS A 178 2.92 -2.78 2.12
CA HIS A 178 3.02 -2.18 0.79
C HIS A 178 4.23 -2.68 -0.01
N GLY A 179 4.76 -3.86 0.33
CA GLY A 179 5.97 -4.40 -0.28
C GLY A 179 5.86 -4.54 -1.79
N THR A 180 4.69 -4.91 -2.31
CA THR A 180 4.42 -5.01 -3.75
C THR A 180 4.59 -3.65 -4.44
N SER A 181 4.04 -2.58 -3.84
CA SER A 181 4.21 -1.20 -4.33
C SER A 181 5.67 -0.74 -4.25
N HIS A 182 6.33 -0.93 -3.11
CA HIS A 182 7.72 -0.54 -2.94
C HIS A 182 8.65 -1.27 -3.92
N LYS A 183 8.40 -2.55 -4.19
CA LYS A 183 9.13 -3.35 -5.17
C LYS A 183 8.92 -2.82 -6.59
N TYR A 184 7.66 -2.58 -6.98
CA TYR A 184 7.34 -2.04 -8.28
C TYR A 184 8.01 -0.68 -8.53
N VAL A 185 7.81 0.27 -7.62
CA VAL A 185 8.30 1.64 -7.77
C VAL A 185 9.82 1.71 -7.77
N SER A 186 10.49 0.90 -6.94
CA SER A 186 11.96 0.85 -6.90
C SER A 186 12.57 0.24 -8.16
N ALA A 187 11.92 -0.72 -8.79
CA ALA A 187 12.33 -1.24 -10.09
C ALA A 187 12.06 -0.21 -11.20
N ARG A 188 10.87 0.42 -11.18
CA ARG A 188 10.48 1.39 -12.20
C ARG A 188 11.38 2.62 -12.22
N ILE A 189 11.79 3.16 -11.06
CA ILE A 189 12.72 4.29 -11.04
C ILE A 189 14.09 3.94 -11.62
N ALA A 190 14.57 2.72 -11.44
CA ALA A 190 15.82 2.27 -12.07
C ALA A 190 15.73 2.28 -13.60
N GLU A 191 14.61 1.81 -14.15
CA GLU A 191 14.34 1.87 -15.60
C GLU A 191 14.33 3.31 -16.11
N LEU A 192 13.62 4.22 -15.40
CA LEU A 192 13.51 5.64 -15.79
C LEU A 192 14.85 6.38 -15.75
N LEU A 193 15.70 6.02 -14.81
CA LEU A 193 17.05 6.57 -14.68
C LEU A 193 18.05 5.94 -15.68
N GLY A 194 17.69 4.81 -16.31
CA GLY A 194 18.60 4.02 -17.13
C GLY A 194 19.82 3.50 -16.33
N ARG A 195 19.63 3.25 -15.03
CA ARG A 195 20.69 2.77 -14.12
C ARG A 195 20.34 1.38 -13.56
N PRO A 196 21.34 0.51 -13.36
CA PRO A 196 21.12 -0.77 -12.68
C PRO A 196 20.51 -0.55 -11.29
N VAL A 197 19.49 -1.31 -10.94
CA VAL A 197 18.81 -1.18 -9.63
C VAL A 197 19.76 -1.47 -8.47
N GLU A 198 20.77 -2.30 -8.70
CA GLU A 198 21.81 -2.70 -7.74
C GLU A 198 22.67 -1.53 -7.27
N GLU A 199 22.75 -0.46 -8.04
CA GLU A 199 23.56 0.73 -7.74
C GLU A 199 22.76 1.81 -7.00
N LEU A 200 21.43 1.68 -6.93
CA LEU A 200 20.56 2.74 -6.46
C LEU A 200 20.30 2.67 -4.94
N LYS A 201 20.24 3.87 -4.35
CA LYS A 201 19.80 4.14 -2.99
C LYS A 201 18.54 5.01 -3.07
N THR A 202 17.39 4.39 -2.88
CA THR A 202 16.09 5.01 -3.10
C THR A 202 15.27 5.01 -1.83
N VAL A 203 14.59 6.12 -1.53
CA VAL A 203 13.48 6.13 -0.58
C VAL A 203 12.18 6.22 -1.37
N VAL A 204 11.38 5.17 -1.27
CA VAL A 204 10.02 5.13 -1.85
C VAL A 204 9.03 5.60 -0.80
N CYS A 205 8.28 6.66 -1.12
CA CYS A 205 7.24 7.25 -0.27
C CYS A 205 5.87 6.87 -0.84
N HIS A 206 5.32 5.75 -0.39
CA HIS A 206 3.96 5.33 -0.70
C HIS A 206 2.99 6.08 0.23
N LEU A 207 2.44 7.18 -0.26
CA LEU A 207 1.58 8.09 0.50
C LEU A 207 0.15 7.99 0.01
N GLY A 208 -0.64 7.15 0.65
CA GLY A 208 -2.07 6.96 0.42
C GLY A 208 -2.88 7.15 1.69
N GLN A 209 -4.07 6.55 1.78
CA GLN A 209 -4.83 6.50 3.04
C GLN A 209 -4.07 5.71 4.12
N GLY A 210 -3.53 4.53 3.78
CA GLY A 210 -2.40 3.93 4.46
C GLY A 210 -1.13 4.46 3.80
N ALA A 211 -0.10 4.74 4.60
CA ALA A 211 1.14 5.31 4.09
C ALA A 211 2.36 4.66 4.72
N SER A 212 3.38 4.42 3.92
CA SER A 212 4.67 3.92 4.38
C SER A 212 5.82 4.42 3.51
N LEU A 213 6.99 4.51 4.11
CA LEU A 213 8.25 4.72 3.40
C LEU A 213 9.07 3.43 3.44
N CYS A 214 9.86 3.21 2.39
CA CYS A 214 10.81 2.12 2.33
C CYS A 214 12.18 2.63 1.86
N ALA A 215 13.21 2.28 2.60
CA ALA A 215 14.59 2.43 2.18
C ALA A 215 14.99 1.23 1.32
N VAL A 216 15.27 1.48 0.05
CA VAL A 216 15.66 0.44 -0.93
C VAL A 216 17.10 0.65 -1.35
N LYS A 217 17.94 -0.34 -1.12
CA LYS A 217 19.35 -0.35 -1.52
C LYS A 217 19.63 -1.56 -2.41
N GLY A 218 20.10 -1.30 -3.61
CA GLY A 218 20.39 -2.37 -4.55
C GLY A 218 19.17 -3.26 -4.85
N GLY A 219 17.99 -2.67 -4.99
CA GLY A 219 16.74 -3.39 -5.25
C GLY A 219 16.16 -4.17 -4.06
N LYS A 220 16.76 -4.06 -2.86
CA LYS A 220 16.32 -4.76 -1.64
C LYS A 220 15.83 -3.78 -0.59
N SER A 221 14.73 -4.11 0.08
CA SER A 221 14.27 -3.36 1.25
C SER A 221 15.28 -3.51 2.39
N VAL A 222 15.82 -2.41 2.88
CA VAL A 222 16.75 -2.40 4.02
C VAL A 222 16.15 -1.78 5.27
N ASP A 223 15.03 -1.08 5.14
CA ASP A 223 14.18 -0.60 6.24
C ASP A 223 12.82 -0.13 5.70
N THR A 224 11.80 -0.10 6.56
CA THR A 224 10.48 0.42 6.24
C THR A 224 9.78 0.97 7.48
N THR A 225 8.80 1.86 7.29
CA THR A 225 8.15 2.57 8.42
C THR A 225 7.09 1.77 9.12
N MET A 226 6.26 1.01 8.38
CA MET A 226 5.28 0.13 9.03
C MET A 226 5.99 -1.00 9.77
N GLY A 227 5.45 -1.39 10.92
CA GLY A 227 6.08 -2.30 11.85
C GLY A 227 5.50 -3.71 11.88
N LEU A 228 5.19 -4.18 13.08
CA LEU A 228 4.45 -5.43 13.33
C LEU A 228 3.09 -5.39 12.62
N THR A 229 2.44 -4.23 12.64
CA THR A 229 1.15 -3.95 12.01
C THR A 229 1.26 -2.73 11.09
N PRO A 230 0.26 -2.45 10.25
CA PRO A 230 0.24 -1.25 9.41
C PRO A 230 -0.02 0.07 10.18
N LEU A 231 0.06 0.06 11.51
CA LEU A 231 -0.17 1.25 12.36
C LEU A 231 1.11 2.08 12.53
N GLY A 232 2.27 1.43 12.69
CA GLY A 232 3.55 2.11 12.97
C GLY A 232 4.06 2.98 11.82
N GLY A 233 5.02 3.83 12.14
CA GLY A 233 5.71 4.70 11.17
C GLY A 233 5.16 6.12 11.12
N ILE A 234 4.98 6.64 9.91
CA ILE A 234 4.47 8.00 9.70
C ILE A 234 2.98 8.10 10.04
N PRO A 235 2.48 9.28 10.48
CA PRO A 235 1.04 9.50 10.60
C PRO A 235 0.38 9.32 9.22
N MET A 236 -0.84 8.78 9.23
CA MET A 236 -1.61 8.51 8.02
C MET A 236 -2.92 9.28 8.03
N CYS A 237 -3.83 8.99 7.13
CA CYS A 237 -5.12 9.69 7.08
C CYS A 237 -5.90 9.60 8.41
N ALA A 238 -5.97 8.41 9.01
CA ALA A 238 -6.68 8.18 10.28
C ALA A 238 -5.88 7.37 11.30
N ARG A 239 -4.65 6.93 10.98
CA ARG A 239 -3.76 6.17 11.87
C ARG A 239 -2.71 7.10 12.47
N SER A 240 -2.39 6.86 13.74
CA SER A 240 -1.44 7.70 14.48
C SER A 240 -0.01 7.68 13.94
N GLY A 241 0.45 6.56 13.40
CA GLY A 241 1.88 6.31 13.25
C GLY A 241 2.56 6.15 14.61
N ASP A 242 3.87 6.35 14.64
CA ASP A 242 4.67 6.22 15.86
C ASP A 242 4.35 7.33 16.88
N LEU A 243 4.25 6.92 18.13
CA LEU A 243 4.06 7.80 19.27
C LEU A 243 4.82 7.25 20.50
N ASP A 244 4.90 8.02 21.59
CA ASP A 244 5.41 7.51 22.85
C ASP A 244 4.50 6.39 23.35
N PRO A 245 5.01 5.16 23.56
CA PRO A 245 4.21 4.02 24.02
C PRO A 245 3.44 4.28 25.32
N SER A 246 3.95 5.17 26.19
CA SER A 246 3.31 5.53 27.45
C SER A 246 1.98 6.25 27.26
N ILE A 247 1.78 6.94 26.13
CA ILE A 247 0.51 7.61 25.81
C ILE A 247 -0.64 6.60 25.77
N VAL A 248 -0.40 5.40 25.23
CA VAL A 248 -1.40 4.32 25.13
C VAL A 248 -1.97 3.98 26.51
N THR A 249 -1.09 3.58 27.42
CA THR A 249 -1.50 3.18 28.78
C THR A 249 -1.99 4.38 29.61
N TYR A 250 -1.49 5.59 29.35
CA TYR A 250 -1.95 6.80 30.01
C TYR A 250 -3.42 7.11 29.66
N LEU A 251 -3.76 7.11 28.35
CA LEU A 251 -5.12 7.38 27.89
C LEU A 251 -6.10 6.30 28.35
N MET A 252 -5.70 5.01 28.24
CA MET A 252 -6.53 3.90 28.74
C MET A 252 -6.93 4.09 30.19
N LYS A 253 -5.99 4.54 31.05
CA LYS A 253 -6.27 4.79 32.48
C LYS A 253 -7.09 6.06 32.70
N LYS A 254 -6.87 7.13 31.92
CA LYS A 254 -7.56 8.42 32.11
C LYS A 254 -9.00 8.40 31.64
N GLU A 255 -9.24 7.73 30.51
CA GLU A 255 -10.55 7.68 29.84
C GLU A 255 -11.29 6.35 30.10
N ASN A 256 -10.71 5.43 30.92
CA ASN A 256 -11.21 4.07 31.17
C ASN A 256 -11.43 3.25 29.90
N LEU A 257 -10.50 3.36 28.92
CA LEU A 257 -10.60 2.67 27.64
C LEU A 257 -10.15 1.22 27.75
N THR A 258 -10.86 0.34 27.07
CA THR A 258 -10.42 -1.03 26.81
C THR A 258 -9.30 -1.04 25.75
N PRO A 259 -8.51 -2.12 25.63
CA PRO A 259 -7.55 -2.26 24.56
C PRO A 259 -8.15 -2.08 23.15
N ASP A 260 -9.35 -2.62 22.89
CA ASP A 260 -10.02 -2.54 21.60
C ASP A 260 -10.45 -1.09 21.27
N GLU A 261 -10.96 -0.35 22.26
CA GLU A 261 -11.29 1.07 22.07
C GLU A 261 -10.03 1.91 21.81
N MET A 262 -8.93 1.63 22.50
CA MET A 262 -7.66 2.30 22.23
C MET A 262 -7.11 1.96 20.83
N GLU A 263 -7.23 0.71 20.41
CA GLU A 263 -6.87 0.30 19.06
C GLU A 263 -7.71 1.03 18.00
N LEU A 264 -9.02 1.20 18.24
CA LEU A 264 -9.91 1.96 17.36
C LEU A 264 -9.45 3.42 17.24
N ILE A 265 -9.14 4.08 18.34
CA ILE A 265 -8.64 5.47 18.37
C ILE A 265 -7.36 5.58 17.53
N LEU A 266 -6.39 4.69 17.73
CA LEU A 266 -5.11 4.75 17.04
C LEU A 266 -5.23 4.47 15.52
N ASN A 267 -6.17 3.61 15.12
CA ASN A 267 -6.31 3.17 13.72
C ASN A 267 -7.34 3.98 12.91
N LYS A 268 -8.34 4.64 13.56
CA LYS A 268 -9.49 5.23 12.87
C LYS A 268 -9.78 6.70 13.23
N GLU A 269 -9.25 7.20 14.33
CA GLU A 269 -9.57 8.53 14.86
C GLU A 269 -8.33 9.42 15.01
N SER A 270 -7.17 8.92 14.63
CA SER A 270 -5.87 9.58 14.76
C SER A 270 -5.37 10.16 13.43
N GLY A 271 -4.07 10.29 13.28
CA GLY A 271 -3.43 10.80 12.06
C GLY A 271 -3.84 12.23 11.72
N ILE A 272 -3.93 12.52 10.42
CA ILE A 272 -4.33 13.86 9.96
C ILE A 272 -5.78 14.19 10.31
N LEU A 273 -6.67 13.20 10.36
CA LEU A 273 -8.04 13.36 10.85
C LEU A 273 -8.05 13.81 12.31
N GLY A 274 -7.35 13.11 13.17
CA GLY A 274 -7.30 13.43 14.62
C GLY A 274 -6.67 14.79 14.90
N LEU A 275 -5.60 15.14 14.17
CA LEU A 275 -4.94 16.43 14.30
C LEU A 275 -5.82 17.58 13.78
N SER A 276 -6.37 17.45 12.59
CA SER A 276 -7.17 18.51 11.97
C SER A 276 -8.56 18.65 12.60
N GLY A 277 -9.18 17.53 12.97
CA GLY A 277 -10.59 17.48 13.36
C GLY A 277 -11.55 17.76 12.20
N VAL A 278 -11.08 17.59 10.94
CA VAL A 278 -11.84 17.92 9.72
C VAL A 278 -12.24 16.66 8.96
N SER A 279 -11.26 15.96 8.40
CA SER A 279 -11.49 14.85 7.49
C SER A 279 -10.26 13.93 7.44
N ALA A 280 -10.45 12.70 6.98
CA ALA A 280 -9.37 11.80 6.59
C ALA A 280 -8.93 12.01 5.12
N ASP A 281 -9.57 12.89 4.37
CA ASP A 281 -9.19 13.25 3.01
C ASP A 281 -8.27 14.47 3.02
N PHE A 282 -7.08 14.29 2.47
CA PHE A 282 -6.06 15.34 2.44
C PHE A 282 -6.52 16.61 1.70
N ARG A 283 -7.40 16.45 0.70
CA ARG A 283 -7.96 17.56 -0.08
C ARG A 283 -8.84 18.47 0.75
N ASP A 284 -9.67 17.88 1.62
CA ASP A 284 -10.54 18.64 2.53
C ASP A 284 -9.72 19.43 3.54
N ILE A 285 -8.62 18.84 4.02
CA ILE A 285 -7.73 19.47 4.99
C ILE A 285 -6.98 20.64 4.35
N GLU A 286 -6.49 20.49 3.11
CA GLU A 286 -5.88 21.58 2.36
C GLU A 286 -6.87 22.73 2.12
N ALA A 287 -8.11 22.41 1.75
CA ALA A 287 -9.15 23.40 1.54
C ALA A 287 -9.47 24.19 2.83
N GLU A 288 -9.51 23.50 3.99
CA GLU A 288 -9.73 24.17 5.28
C GLU A 288 -8.51 24.98 5.75
N ALA A 289 -7.29 24.50 5.51
CA ALA A 289 -6.08 25.25 5.80
C ALA A 289 -6.01 26.55 4.97
N ALA A 290 -6.40 26.51 3.70
CA ALA A 290 -6.48 27.69 2.82
C ALA A 290 -7.50 28.74 3.32
N LYS A 291 -8.52 28.33 4.08
CA LYS A 291 -9.47 29.23 4.77
C LYS A 291 -8.96 29.78 6.12
N GLY A 292 -7.74 29.43 6.52
CA GLY A 292 -7.11 29.87 7.76
C GLY A 292 -7.37 28.95 8.97
N ASN A 293 -7.84 27.72 8.77
CA ASN A 293 -7.98 26.73 9.84
C ASN A 293 -6.60 26.30 10.35
N LYS A 294 -6.23 26.75 11.55
CA LYS A 294 -4.92 26.51 12.16
C LYS A 294 -4.64 25.02 12.44
N ARG A 295 -5.66 24.25 12.80
CA ARG A 295 -5.49 22.81 13.07
C ARG A 295 -5.29 22.03 11.76
N ALA A 296 -5.98 22.42 10.69
CA ALA A 296 -5.76 21.84 9.36
C ALA A 296 -4.32 22.12 8.87
N GLU A 297 -3.83 23.36 9.02
CA GLU A 297 -2.46 23.72 8.70
C GLU A 297 -1.43 22.95 9.55
N LEU A 298 -1.70 22.80 10.86
CA LEU A 298 -0.87 21.98 11.76
C LEU A 298 -0.80 20.53 11.28
N ALA A 299 -1.93 19.93 10.91
CA ALA A 299 -1.99 18.55 10.46
C ALA A 299 -1.13 18.30 9.21
N ILE A 300 -1.22 19.20 8.22
CA ILE A 300 -0.41 19.14 6.99
C ILE A 300 1.08 19.28 7.32
N SER A 301 1.43 20.28 8.14
CA SER A 301 2.82 20.57 8.50
C SER A 301 3.44 19.42 9.32
N ALA A 302 2.70 18.87 10.30
CA ALA A 302 3.15 17.74 11.09
C ALA A 302 3.34 16.48 10.24
N TYR A 303 2.41 16.21 9.31
CA TYR A 303 2.53 15.11 8.35
C TYR A 303 3.80 15.23 7.51
N ALA A 304 3.98 16.38 6.85
CA ALA A 304 5.13 16.62 5.98
C ALA A 304 6.46 16.53 6.74
N TYR A 305 6.50 17.08 7.95
CA TYR A 305 7.68 17.02 8.81
C TYR A 305 8.03 15.58 9.20
N LYS A 306 7.04 14.77 9.59
CA LYS A 306 7.25 13.37 9.95
C LYS A 306 7.74 12.54 8.77
N VAL A 307 7.18 12.73 7.58
CA VAL A 307 7.67 12.08 6.36
C VAL A 307 9.13 12.44 6.09
N ALA A 308 9.47 13.74 6.17
CA ALA A 308 10.85 14.20 5.97
C ALA A 308 11.81 13.62 7.02
N GLN A 309 11.41 13.52 8.29
CA GLN A 309 12.22 12.89 9.34
C GLN A 309 12.57 11.44 8.99
N TYR A 310 11.60 10.64 8.51
CA TYR A 310 11.85 9.26 8.09
C TYR A 310 12.74 9.17 6.85
N ILE A 311 12.58 10.07 5.87
CA ILE A 311 13.51 10.14 4.72
C ILE A 311 14.94 10.40 5.22
N ALA A 312 15.13 11.36 6.13
CA ALA A 312 16.43 11.68 6.73
C ALA A 312 17.01 10.48 7.50
N GLN A 313 16.18 9.76 8.25
CA GLN A 313 16.57 8.52 8.94
C GLN A 313 17.07 7.46 7.94
N TYR A 314 16.43 7.34 6.79
CA TYR A 314 16.77 6.36 5.76
C TYR A 314 18.01 6.74 4.96
N ILE A 315 18.44 7.98 4.95
CA ILE A 315 19.77 8.38 4.45
C ILE A 315 20.85 7.64 5.23
N VAL A 316 20.68 7.50 6.55
CA VAL A 316 21.60 6.72 7.40
C VAL A 316 21.53 5.24 7.05
N SER A 317 20.33 4.67 6.94
CA SER A 317 20.14 3.25 6.61
C SER A 317 20.73 2.87 5.25
N LEU A 318 20.70 3.79 4.28
CA LEU A 318 21.19 3.62 2.92
C LEU A 318 22.71 3.93 2.79
N GLY A 319 23.25 4.76 3.69
CA GLY A 319 24.59 5.32 3.56
C GLY A 319 24.69 6.32 2.41
N GLY A 320 23.70 7.18 2.27
CA GLY A 320 23.48 8.16 1.21
C GLY A 320 22.12 8.03 0.56
N LEU A 321 21.79 8.89 -0.42
CA LEU A 321 20.51 8.89 -1.11
C LEU A 321 20.67 9.38 -2.54
N ASP A 322 20.22 8.60 -3.52
CA ASP A 322 20.19 8.98 -4.93
C ASP A 322 18.81 9.57 -5.30
N THR A 323 17.73 8.92 -4.86
CA THR A 323 16.37 9.28 -5.27
C THR A 323 15.35 9.22 -4.13
N ILE A 324 14.39 10.15 -4.18
CA ILE A 324 13.13 10.11 -3.44
C ILE A 324 12.02 9.92 -4.47
N VAL A 325 11.16 8.93 -4.26
CA VAL A 325 10.06 8.63 -5.19
C VAL A 325 8.73 8.70 -4.45
N PHE A 326 7.87 9.61 -4.87
CA PHE A 326 6.50 9.75 -4.37
C PHE A 326 5.54 8.89 -5.19
N THR A 327 4.66 8.18 -4.51
CA THR A 327 3.67 7.28 -5.14
C THR A 327 2.40 7.19 -4.29
N ALA A 328 1.38 6.54 -4.81
CA ALA A 328 0.03 6.43 -4.25
C ALA A 328 -0.71 7.77 -4.15
N GLY A 329 -1.97 7.73 -3.73
CA GLY A 329 -2.92 8.81 -3.92
C GLY A 329 -2.46 10.21 -3.48
N ILE A 330 -1.86 10.35 -2.30
CA ILE A 330 -1.30 11.62 -1.82
C ILE A 330 0.03 11.91 -2.53
N GLY A 331 0.91 10.92 -2.62
CA GLY A 331 2.21 11.08 -3.26
C GLY A 331 2.11 11.49 -4.73
N GLU A 332 1.17 10.95 -5.47
CA GLU A 332 0.95 11.23 -6.88
C GLU A 332 0.20 12.56 -7.11
N ASN A 333 -0.79 12.89 -6.29
CA ASN A 333 -1.75 13.95 -6.60
C ASN A 333 -1.61 15.22 -5.75
N GLN A 334 -0.93 15.17 -4.59
CA GLN A 334 -0.86 16.31 -3.66
C GLN A 334 0.49 17.04 -3.76
N TYR A 335 0.59 17.98 -4.71
CA TYR A 335 1.83 18.72 -4.94
C TYR A 335 2.30 19.54 -3.72
N ASN A 336 1.38 20.06 -2.91
CA ASN A 336 1.69 20.76 -1.67
C ASN A 336 2.34 19.86 -0.62
N ALA A 337 1.88 18.61 -0.51
CA ALA A 337 2.48 17.63 0.39
C ALA A 337 3.93 17.36 -0.02
N ARG A 338 4.18 17.08 -1.30
CA ARG A 338 5.53 16.88 -1.85
C ARG A 338 6.44 18.08 -1.63
N ARG A 339 5.94 19.30 -1.92
CA ARG A 339 6.67 20.54 -1.70
C ARG A 339 7.10 20.68 -0.24
N ARG A 340 6.17 20.58 0.70
CA ARG A 340 6.44 20.72 2.15
C ARG A 340 7.40 19.66 2.68
N ILE A 341 7.30 18.42 2.19
CA ILE A 341 8.26 17.36 2.54
C ILE A 341 9.66 17.74 2.06
N CYS A 342 9.81 18.13 0.79
CA CYS A 342 11.10 18.48 0.20
C CYS A 342 11.71 19.74 0.81
N GLU A 343 10.89 20.73 1.21
CA GLU A 343 11.35 21.92 1.94
C GLU A 343 12.07 21.57 3.23
N ASN A 344 11.59 20.58 3.96
CA ASN A 344 12.26 20.09 5.18
C ASN A 344 13.56 19.33 4.90
N LEU A 345 13.84 18.97 3.65
CA LEU A 345 15.02 18.21 3.24
C LEU A 345 16.09 19.05 2.53
N LYS A 346 15.92 20.38 2.47
CA LYS A 346 16.89 21.30 1.85
C LYS A 346 18.32 21.16 2.38
N CYS A 347 18.46 20.85 3.67
CA CYS A 347 19.77 20.61 4.29
C CYS A 347 20.53 19.42 3.70
N PHE A 348 19.82 18.48 3.05
CA PHE A 348 20.43 17.36 2.32
C PHE A 348 20.63 17.66 0.82
N GLY A 349 20.35 18.88 0.40
CA GLY A 349 20.47 19.32 -1.01
C GLY A 349 19.30 18.86 -1.89
N VAL A 350 18.16 18.59 -1.30
CA VAL A 350 16.91 18.31 -2.04
C VAL A 350 16.29 19.63 -2.47
N GLU A 351 16.09 19.77 -3.77
CA GLU A 351 15.43 20.93 -4.37
C GLU A 351 14.42 20.46 -5.43
N ILE A 352 13.19 20.97 -5.38
CA ILE A 352 12.17 20.69 -6.39
C ILE A 352 12.00 21.87 -7.35
N ASP A 353 11.58 21.55 -8.57
CA ASP A 353 11.08 22.50 -9.54
C ASP A 353 9.59 22.70 -9.29
N GLU A 354 9.21 23.85 -8.76
CA GLU A 354 7.84 24.13 -8.32
C GLU A 354 6.83 24.05 -9.47
N ALA A 355 7.21 24.50 -10.68
CA ALA A 355 6.34 24.43 -11.85
C ALA A 355 6.08 22.97 -12.23
N LYS A 356 7.14 22.17 -12.34
CA LYS A 356 7.01 20.74 -12.63
C LYS A 356 6.21 20.01 -11.56
N ASN A 357 6.47 20.28 -10.28
CA ASN A 357 5.74 19.66 -9.18
C ASN A 357 4.24 19.99 -9.22
N HIS A 358 3.88 21.23 -9.53
CA HIS A 358 2.48 21.68 -9.60
C HIS A 358 1.74 21.13 -10.82
N GLU A 359 2.39 21.14 -12.00
CA GLU A 359 1.79 20.73 -13.27
C GLU A 359 1.77 19.22 -13.48
N PHE A 360 2.48 18.49 -12.63
CA PHE A 360 2.69 17.06 -12.80
C PHE A 360 1.38 16.25 -12.73
N ARG A 361 1.16 15.35 -13.69
CA ARG A 361 -0.06 14.55 -13.82
C ARG A 361 0.18 13.06 -14.07
N ASP A 362 1.45 12.64 -14.25
CA ASP A 362 1.79 11.29 -14.66
C ASP A 362 3.12 10.83 -14.00
N GLU A 363 4.03 10.23 -14.73
CA GLU A 363 5.34 9.76 -14.27
C GLU A 363 6.46 10.72 -14.68
N GLY A 364 7.33 11.11 -13.73
CA GLY A 364 8.48 11.95 -14.09
C GLY A 364 9.21 12.63 -12.93
N ARG A 365 10.31 13.26 -13.31
CA ARG A 365 11.19 14.00 -12.41
C ARG A 365 10.61 15.37 -12.06
N ILE A 366 10.56 15.67 -10.77
CA ILE A 366 10.11 16.95 -10.22
C ILE A 366 11.21 17.74 -9.50
N SER A 367 12.41 17.16 -9.33
CA SER A 367 13.56 17.88 -8.77
C SER A 367 14.13 18.90 -9.76
N SER A 368 14.68 20.00 -9.21
CA SER A 368 15.43 20.99 -9.99
C SER A 368 16.72 20.37 -10.56
N PRO A 369 17.33 20.96 -11.61
CA PRO A 369 18.61 20.50 -12.14
C PRO A 369 19.75 20.54 -11.12
N ASN A 370 19.66 21.42 -10.13
CA ASN A 370 20.69 21.62 -9.08
C ASN A 370 20.51 20.71 -7.87
N SER A 371 19.42 19.97 -7.79
CA SER A 371 19.15 19.04 -6.68
C SER A 371 20.22 17.95 -6.62
N LYS A 372 20.80 17.73 -5.45
CA LYS A 372 21.76 16.63 -5.21
C LYS A 372 21.07 15.26 -5.17
N VAL A 373 19.80 15.24 -4.80
CA VAL A 373 18.96 14.04 -4.75
C VAL A 373 17.86 14.23 -5.78
N GLU A 374 17.67 13.24 -6.64
CA GLU A 374 16.58 13.30 -7.60
C GLU A 374 15.24 13.03 -6.92
N VAL A 375 14.23 13.82 -7.25
CA VAL A 375 12.86 13.64 -6.74
C VAL A 375 11.94 13.33 -7.90
N TRP A 376 11.21 12.24 -7.76
CA TRP A 376 10.35 11.72 -8.80
C TRP A 376 8.93 11.47 -8.29
N VAL A 377 7.97 11.48 -9.18
CA VAL A 377 6.65 10.90 -8.99
C VAL A 377 6.54 9.70 -9.93
N VAL A 378 6.19 8.55 -9.38
CA VAL A 378 6.00 7.31 -10.14
C VAL A 378 4.72 6.66 -9.65
N PRO A 379 3.67 6.55 -10.47
CA PRO A 379 2.45 5.85 -10.11
C PRO A 379 2.72 4.38 -9.77
N THR A 380 2.16 3.92 -8.66
CA THR A 380 2.28 2.50 -8.31
C THR A 380 1.37 1.65 -9.19
N ASN A 381 1.80 0.43 -9.45
CA ASN A 381 1.01 -0.57 -10.16
C ASN A 381 1.18 -1.94 -9.47
N GLU A 382 0.49 -2.09 -8.34
CA GLU A 382 0.56 -3.29 -7.51
C GLU A 382 0.00 -4.50 -8.24
N GLU A 383 -1.07 -4.32 -9.02
CA GLU A 383 -1.71 -5.40 -9.75
C GLU A 383 -0.79 -5.96 -10.84
N LEU A 384 -0.07 -5.09 -11.57
CA LEU A 384 0.92 -5.55 -12.54
C LEU A 384 2.08 -6.30 -11.84
N MET A 385 2.52 -5.81 -10.67
CA MET A 385 3.58 -6.47 -9.91
C MET A 385 3.14 -7.85 -9.37
N ILE A 386 1.87 -8.01 -9.03
CA ILE A 386 1.29 -9.30 -8.63
C ILE A 386 1.21 -10.24 -9.84
N ALA A 387 0.88 -9.72 -11.02
CA ALA A 387 0.76 -10.51 -12.25
C ALA A 387 2.12 -11.01 -12.77
N ARG A 388 3.19 -10.22 -12.63
CA ARG A 388 4.59 -10.59 -12.92
C ARG A 388 5.11 -11.67 -11.97
#